data_c6751ab3b4b044040c038355d58c13d7
#
_entry.id   c6751ab3b4b044040c038355d58c13d7
#
_cell.length_a   1.000
_cell.length_b   1.000
_cell.length_c   1.000
_cell.angle_alpha   90.00
_cell.angle_beta   90.00
_cell.angle_gamma   90.00
#
_symmetry.space_group_name_H-M   'P 1'
#
loop_
_entity.id
_entity.type
_entity.pdbx_description
1 polymer ?
#
loop_
_entity_poly.entity_id
_entity_poly.type
_entity_poly.pdbx_seq_one_letter_code
_entity_poly.pdbx_strand_id
1 'polypeptide(L)'
;MIIRKGTPQDMPEVLALITELAIFEKEPNAVVISAEDLVRDGFSENPLFYTFVAEVQNEIIGVALYYYRFSTWKGKTIHLEDLIVKEKNRGTGAGFALYTEIIKQGKKDNVRRIEWNVLDWNTPAIEFYKKSGATVL
;
A
#
# COMPACT_ATOMS: atom_id res chain seq x y z
N MET A 1 -9.01 13.86 -7.66
CA MET A 1 -8.36 12.60 -7.26
C MET A 1 -9.40 11.61 -6.78
N ILE A 2 -9.35 10.42 -7.32
CA ILE A 2 -10.29 9.35 -6.96
C ILE A 2 -9.51 8.27 -6.22
N ILE A 3 -10.02 7.85 -5.05
CA ILE A 3 -9.48 6.69 -4.33
C ILE A 3 -10.48 5.57 -4.51
N ARG A 4 -10.04 4.46 -5.07
CA ARG A 4 -10.91 3.30 -5.37
C ARG A 4 -10.15 1.99 -5.22
N LYS A 5 -10.89 0.89 -5.18
CA LYS A 5 -10.26 -0.44 -5.19
C LYS A 5 -9.54 -0.65 -6.51
N GLY A 6 -8.37 -1.28 -6.45
CA GLY A 6 -7.62 -1.66 -7.63
C GLY A 6 -8.33 -2.77 -8.41
N THR A 7 -8.10 -2.80 -9.71
CA THR A 7 -8.63 -3.82 -10.61
C THR A 7 -7.48 -4.57 -11.28
N PRO A 8 -7.75 -5.75 -11.91
CA PRO A 8 -6.68 -6.44 -12.64
C PRO A 8 -6.00 -5.57 -13.69
N GLN A 9 -6.74 -4.67 -14.33
CA GLN A 9 -6.20 -3.77 -15.35
C GLN A 9 -5.23 -2.74 -14.80
N ASP A 10 -5.29 -2.46 -13.50
CA ASP A 10 -4.38 -1.53 -12.84
C ASP A 10 -3.02 -2.14 -12.51
N MET A 11 -2.89 -3.46 -12.57
CA MET A 11 -1.71 -4.16 -12.04
C MET A 11 -0.39 -3.82 -12.76
N PRO A 12 -0.34 -3.58 -14.07
CA PRO A 12 0.91 -3.10 -14.67
C PRO A 12 1.39 -1.78 -14.07
N GLU A 13 0.48 -0.83 -13.81
CA GLU A 13 0.85 0.46 -13.21
C GLU A 13 1.22 0.30 -11.72
N VAL A 14 0.54 -0.59 -11.01
CA VAL A 14 0.86 -0.92 -9.62
C VAL A 14 2.27 -1.52 -9.54
N LEU A 15 2.61 -2.43 -10.45
CA LEU A 15 3.95 -3.03 -10.50
C LEU A 15 5.02 -1.97 -10.77
N ALA A 16 4.73 -1.00 -11.64
CA ALA A 16 5.65 0.11 -11.90
C ALA A 16 5.92 0.94 -10.64
N LEU A 17 4.89 1.20 -9.84
CA LEU A 17 5.05 1.90 -8.55
C LEU A 17 5.89 1.09 -7.56
N ILE A 18 5.63 -0.21 -7.46
CA ILE A 18 6.40 -1.11 -6.59
C ILE A 18 7.88 -1.10 -6.98
N THR A 19 8.15 -1.16 -8.28
CA THR A 19 9.52 -1.13 -8.80
C THR A 19 10.20 0.21 -8.49
N GLU A 20 9.48 1.32 -8.64
CA GLU A 20 9.99 2.64 -8.29
C GLU A 20 10.39 2.71 -6.81
N LEU A 21 9.54 2.17 -5.92
CA LEU A 21 9.85 2.11 -4.50
C LEU A 21 11.08 1.27 -4.22
N ALA A 22 11.21 0.11 -4.86
CA ALA A 22 12.37 -0.75 -4.70
C ALA A 22 13.67 -0.03 -5.09
N ILE A 23 13.64 0.73 -6.18
CA ILE A 23 14.79 1.54 -6.61
C ILE A 23 15.12 2.59 -5.55
N PHE A 24 14.10 3.29 -5.03
CA PHE A 24 14.29 4.26 -3.96
C PHE A 24 14.91 3.62 -2.71
N GLU A 25 14.48 2.41 -2.38
CA GLU A 25 14.99 1.67 -1.22
C GLU A 25 16.32 0.96 -1.49
N LYS A 26 16.97 1.28 -2.61
CA LYS A 26 18.29 0.77 -2.99
C LYS A 26 18.31 -0.75 -3.23
N GLU A 27 17.18 -1.29 -3.67
CA GLU A 27 17.01 -2.70 -3.98
C GLU A 27 16.46 -2.85 -5.41
N PRO A 28 17.19 -2.37 -6.45
CA PRO A 28 16.66 -2.29 -7.81
C PRO A 28 16.33 -3.65 -8.43
N ASN A 29 16.92 -4.73 -7.93
CA ASN A 29 16.71 -6.08 -8.45
C ASN A 29 15.84 -6.95 -7.55
N ALA A 30 15.23 -6.39 -6.51
CA ALA A 30 14.45 -7.17 -5.54
C ALA A 30 13.10 -7.62 -6.11
N VAL A 31 12.49 -6.84 -7.00
CA VAL A 31 11.16 -7.15 -7.55
C VAL A 31 11.30 -8.17 -8.66
N VAL A 32 10.79 -9.38 -8.42
CA VAL A 32 10.88 -10.50 -9.38
C VAL A 32 9.51 -10.92 -9.89
N ILE A 33 8.42 -10.35 -9.34
CA ILE A 33 7.06 -10.67 -9.76
C ILE A 33 6.70 -9.92 -11.03
N SER A 34 5.73 -10.46 -11.77
CA SER A 34 5.17 -9.85 -12.97
C SER A 34 3.78 -9.25 -12.67
N ALA A 35 3.25 -8.47 -13.61
CA ALA A 35 1.88 -8.00 -13.52
C ALA A 35 0.88 -9.17 -13.52
N GLU A 36 1.18 -10.23 -14.27
CA GLU A 36 0.37 -11.44 -14.30
C GLU A 36 0.34 -12.14 -12.95
N ASP A 37 1.46 -12.13 -12.23
CA ASP A 37 1.52 -12.67 -10.85
C ASP A 37 0.58 -11.89 -9.92
N LEU A 38 0.58 -10.56 -10.04
CA LEU A 38 -0.31 -9.72 -9.24
C LEU A 38 -1.78 -10.00 -9.53
N VAL A 39 -2.14 -10.17 -10.81
CA VAL A 39 -3.50 -10.50 -11.18
C VAL A 39 -3.91 -11.87 -10.62
N ARG A 40 -3.06 -12.88 -10.80
CA ARG A 40 -3.34 -14.24 -10.33
C ARG A 40 -3.55 -14.27 -8.81
N ASP A 41 -2.66 -13.61 -8.07
CA ASP A 41 -2.65 -13.73 -6.60
C ASP A 41 -3.56 -12.72 -5.90
N GLY A 42 -3.90 -11.62 -6.53
CA GLY A 42 -4.73 -10.58 -5.94
C GLY A 42 -6.20 -10.63 -6.34
N PHE A 43 -6.53 -11.33 -7.43
CA PHE A 43 -7.89 -11.29 -8.00
C PHE A 43 -8.49 -12.68 -8.21
N SER A 44 -7.94 -13.68 -7.55
CA SER A 44 -8.51 -15.03 -7.53
C SER A 44 -9.64 -15.13 -6.52
N GLU A 45 -10.26 -16.29 -6.45
CA GLU A 45 -11.32 -16.58 -5.48
C GLU A 45 -10.83 -16.38 -4.03
N ASN A 46 -9.56 -16.68 -3.76
CA ASN A 46 -8.94 -16.50 -2.45
C ASN A 46 -7.77 -15.54 -2.57
N PRO A 47 -8.03 -14.23 -2.65
CA PRO A 47 -6.95 -13.26 -2.88
C PRO A 47 -5.94 -13.25 -1.74
N LEU A 48 -4.65 -13.10 -2.10
CA LEU A 48 -3.58 -12.98 -1.12
C LEU A 48 -3.34 -11.55 -0.67
N PHE A 49 -3.87 -10.58 -1.42
CA PHE A 49 -3.74 -9.16 -1.08
C PHE A 49 -4.89 -8.36 -1.68
N TYR A 50 -5.00 -7.11 -1.24
CA TYR A 50 -6.00 -6.15 -1.69
C TYR A 50 -5.32 -4.82 -1.97
N THR A 51 -5.92 -3.99 -2.82
CA THR A 51 -5.36 -2.68 -3.14
C THR A 51 -6.41 -1.59 -3.11
N PHE A 52 -5.97 -0.39 -2.74
CA PHE A 52 -6.62 0.86 -3.10
C PHE A 52 -5.65 1.62 -3.99
N VAL A 53 -6.17 2.27 -5.03
CA VAL A 53 -5.36 3.08 -5.93
C VAL A 53 -5.86 4.52 -5.91
N ALA A 54 -4.94 5.45 -6.15
CA ALA A 54 -5.25 6.86 -6.33
C ALA A 54 -5.15 7.18 -7.82
N GLU A 55 -6.21 7.72 -8.38
CA GLU A 55 -6.32 8.02 -9.81
C GLU A 55 -6.53 9.51 -10.02
N VAL A 56 -5.77 10.09 -10.94
CA VAL A 56 -5.90 11.47 -11.37
C VAL A 56 -5.88 11.49 -12.90
N GLN A 57 -6.93 12.04 -13.52
CA GLN A 57 -7.03 12.14 -14.98
C GLN A 57 -6.74 10.80 -15.68
N ASN A 58 -7.37 9.74 -15.18
CA ASN A 58 -7.23 8.38 -15.71
C ASN A 58 -5.84 7.78 -15.58
N GLU A 59 -4.98 8.37 -14.73
CA GLU A 59 -3.65 7.86 -14.46
C GLU A 59 -3.59 7.39 -12.99
N ILE A 60 -3.03 6.20 -12.76
CA ILE A 60 -2.77 5.70 -11.41
C ILE A 60 -1.50 6.37 -10.89
N ILE A 61 -1.64 7.15 -9.82
CA ILE A 61 -0.53 7.91 -9.24
C ILE A 61 -0.09 7.39 -7.88
N GLY A 62 -0.84 6.44 -7.31
CA GLY A 62 -0.49 5.87 -6.03
C GLY A 62 -1.23 4.58 -5.76
N VAL A 63 -0.72 3.81 -4.80
CA VAL A 63 -1.31 2.54 -4.39
C VAL A 63 -1.05 2.29 -2.90
N ALA A 64 -2.05 1.69 -2.24
CA ALA A 64 -1.91 1.04 -0.95
C ALA A 64 -2.20 -0.43 -1.16
N LEU A 65 -1.24 -1.29 -0.87
CA LEU A 65 -1.38 -2.74 -0.99
C LEU A 65 -1.29 -3.36 0.38
N TYR A 66 -2.30 -4.16 0.74
CA TYR A 66 -2.41 -4.70 2.09
C TYR A 66 -2.96 -6.11 2.06
N TYR A 67 -2.77 -6.83 3.17
CA TYR A 67 -3.35 -8.15 3.37
C TYR A 67 -3.62 -8.37 4.86
N TYR A 68 -4.40 -9.41 5.15
CA TYR A 68 -4.74 -9.74 6.53
C TYR A 68 -3.77 -10.77 7.05
N ARG A 69 -3.34 -10.57 8.29
CA ARG A 69 -2.59 -11.58 9.03
C ARG A 69 -3.22 -11.77 10.40
N PHE A 70 -2.90 -12.84 11.06
CA PHE A 70 -3.43 -13.13 12.37
C PHE A 70 -2.34 -13.02 13.43
N SER A 71 -2.55 -12.14 14.41
CA SER A 71 -1.68 -12.03 15.58
C SER A 71 -2.30 -12.86 16.70
N THR A 72 -1.52 -13.77 17.27
CA THR A 72 -2.01 -14.57 18.41
C THR A 72 -2.24 -13.72 19.65
N TRP A 73 -1.69 -12.51 19.70
CA TRP A 73 -1.90 -11.59 20.81
C TRP A 73 -3.02 -10.58 20.55
N LYS A 74 -3.16 -10.12 19.32
CA LYS A 74 -4.10 -9.04 18.97
C LYS A 74 -5.28 -9.50 18.10
N GLY A 75 -5.19 -10.68 17.48
CA GLY A 75 -6.22 -11.16 16.57
C GLY A 75 -6.03 -10.68 15.14
N LYS A 76 -7.15 -10.50 14.43
CA LYS A 76 -7.12 -10.10 13.03
C LYS A 76 -6.44 -8.76 12.85
N THR A 77 -5.48 -8.71 11.94
CA THR A 77 -4.60 -7.55 11.72
C THR A 77 -4.53 -7.25 10.23
N ILE A 78 -4.54 -5.97 9.85
CA ILE A 78 -4.16 -5.55 8.51
C ILE A 78 -2.67 -5.28 8.50
N HIS A 79 -1.96 -5.90 7.57
CA HIS A 79 -0.57 -5.56 7.28
C HIS A 79 -0.54 -4.74 5.99
N LEU A 80 -0.12 -3.48 6.10
CA LEU A 80 0.06 -2.60 4.95
C LEU A 80 1.45 -2.85 4.40
N GLU A 81 1.51 -3.54 3.27
CA GLU A 81 2.79 -3.91 2.65
C GLU A 81 3.44 -2.71 1.97
N ASP A 82 2.67 -1.97 1.17
CA ASP A 82 3.16 -0.84 0.41
C ASP A 82 2.18 0.33 0.46
N LEU A 83 2.72 1.53 0.61
CA LEU A 83 2.01 2.79 0.44
C LEU A 83 2.91 3.68 -0.40
N ILE A 84 2.56 3.84 -1.67
CA ILE A 84 3.44 4.44 -2.67
C ILE A 84 2.69 5.53 -3.43
N VAL A 85 3.33 6.68 -3.61
CA VAL A 85 2.83 7.75 -4.49
C VAL A 85 3.96 8.12 -5.45
N LYS A 86 3.63 8.32 -6.73
CA LYS A 86 4.61 8.78 -7.72
C LYS A 86 5.30 10.04 -7.21
N GLU A 87 6.60 10.14 -7.44
CA GLU A 87 7.41 11.26 -6.97
C GLU A 87 6.81 12.61 -7.37
N LYS A 88 6.40 12.76 -8.64
CA LYS A 88 5.81 14.00 -9.16
C LYS A 88 4.48 14.36 -8.51
N ASN A 89 3.82 13.43 -7.85
CA ASN A 89 2.52 13.63 -7.22
C ASN A 89 2.60 13.70 -5.68
N ARG A 90 3.80 13.67 -5.12
CA ARG A 90 3.98 13.81 -3.68
C ARG A 90 3.59 15.21 -3.24
N GLY A 91 3.08 15.32 -2.01
CA GLY A 91 2.60 16.60 -1.49
C GLY A 91 1.21 16.99 -1.95
N THR A 92 0.51 16.12 -2.69
CA THR A 92 -0.86 16.37 -3.18
C THR A 92 -1.94 15.83 -2.26
N GLY A 93 -1.56 15.12 -1.19
CA GLY A 93 -2.50 14.48 -0.28
C GLY A 93 -2.88 13.05 -0.68
N ALA A 94 -2.33 12.53 -1.77
CA ALA A 94 -2.66 11.17 -2.23
C ALA A 94 -2.26 10.10 -1.22
N GLY A 95 -1.08 10.20 -0.64
CA GLY A 95 -0.61 9.24 0.38
C GLY A 95 -1.51 9.22 1.60
N PHE A 96 -1.89 10.40 2.09
CA PHE A 96 -2.80 10.52 3.23
C PHE A 96 -4.20 9.97 2.91
N ALA A 97 -4.68 10.22 1.70
CA ALA A 97 -5.98 9.71 1.27
C ALA A 97 -6.00 8.17 1.20
N LEU A 98 -4.93 7.57 0.67
CA LEU A 98 -4.78 6.11 0.64
C LEU A 98 -4.68 5.54 2.05
N TYR A 99 -3.88 6.16 2.89
CA TYR A 99 -3.72 5.76 4.30
C TYR A 99 -5.07 5.81 5.04
N THR A 100 -5.83 6.88 4.83
CA THR A 100 -7.17 7.03 5.44
C THR A 100 -8.11 5.91 5.00
N GLU A 101 -8.02 5.50 3.75
CA GLU A 101 -8.85 4.40 3.23
C GLU A 101 -8.52 3.09 3.90
N ILE A 102 -7.23 2.82 4.19
CA ILE A 102 -6.81 1.65 4.94
C ILE A 102 -7.39 1.67 6.36
N ILE A 103 -7.37 2.83 7.02
CA ILE A 103 -7.94 2.98 8.37
C ILE A 103 -9.45 2.69 8.34
N LYS A 104 -10.17 3.22 7.35
CA LYS A 104 -11.60 2.96 7.18
C LYS A 104 -11.88 1.48 6.98
N GLN A 105 -11.09 0.82 6.14
CA GLN A 105 -11.24 -0.61 5.88
C GLN A 105 -11.01 -1.43 7.15
N GLY A 106 -10.01 -1.06 7.94
CA GLY A 106 -9.73 -1.72 9.21
C GLY A 106 -10.90 -1.60 10.19
N LYS A 107 -11.51 -0.43 10.28
CA LYS A 107 -12.69 -0.22 11.13
C LYS A 107 -13.87 -1.06 10.66
N LYS A 108 -14.11 -1.09 9.36
CA LYS A 108 -15.19 -1.89 8.76
C LYS A 108 -15.02 -3.37 9.05
N ASP A 109 -13.79 -3.88 9.02
CA ASP A 109 -13.47 -5.29 9.24
C ASP A 109 -13.21 -5.64 10.70
N ASN A 110 -13.32 -4.67 11.61
CA ASN A 110 -13.07 -4.85 13.05
C ASN A 110 -11.69 -5.44 13.35
N VAL A 111 -10.67 -4.99 12.61
CA VAL A 111 -9.30 -5.42 12.90
C VAL A 111 -8.83 -4.79 14.21
N ARG A 112 -7.95 -5.52 14.93
CA ARG A 112 -7.41 -5.07 16.21
C ARG A 112 -6.17 -4.22 16.05
N ARG A 113 -5.51 -4.30 14.89
CA ARG A 113 -4.28 -3.57 14.63
C ARG A 113 -4.09 -3.38 13.13
N ILE A 114 -3.49 -2.25 12.76
CA ILE A 114 -2.97 -2.01 11.43
C ILE A 114 -1.48 -1.76 11.60
N GLU A 115 -0.66 -2.50 10.88
CA GLU A 115 0.78 -2.43 11.02
C GLU A 115 1.48 -2.35 9.68
N TRP A 116 2.70 -1.87 9.68
CA TRP A 116 3.57 -1.81 8.50
C TRP A 116 5.02 -1.73 8.95
N ASN A 117 5.93 -1.93 8.00
CA ASN A 117 7.35 -1.76 8.21
C ASN A 117 7.84 -0.51 7.48
N VAL A 118 8.84 0.14 8.03
CA VAL A 118 9.51 1.27 7.38
C VAL A 118 11.00 1.14 7.66
N LEU A 119 11.83 1.38 6.63
CA LEU A 119 13.28 1.37 6.80
C LEU A 119 13.70 2.51 7.73
N ASP A 120 14.64 2.22 8.63
CA ASP A 120 15.06 3.17 9.67
C ASP A 120 15.72 4.44 9.12
N TRP A 121 16.22 4.41 7.88
CA TRP A 121 16.81 5.57 7.22
C TRP A 121 15.80 6.35 6.36
N ASN A 122 14.58 5.86 6.19
CA ASN A 122 13.55 6.51 5.37
C ASN A 122 12.84 7.59 6.18
N THR A 123 13.51 8.71 6.41
CA THR A 123 13.02 9.80 7.23
C THR A 123 11.68 10.39 6.76
N PRO A 124 11.45 10.65 5.44
CA PRO A 124 10.16 11.19 5.02
C PRO A 124 8.99 10.29 5.37
N ALA A 125 9.13 8.97 5.21
CA ALA A 125 8.08 8.02 5.55
C ALA A 125 7.85 7.97 7.06
N ILE A 126 8.93 7.94 7.85
CA ILE A 126 8.84 7.93 9.31
C ILE A 126 8.09 9.17 9.80
N GLU A 127 8.41 10.34 9.27
CA GLU A 127 7.74 11.58 9.65
C GLU A 127 6.27 11.58 9.24
N PHE A 128 5.95 11.07 8.05
CA PHE A 128 4.56 10.92 7.60
C PHE A 128 3.76 10.09 8.61
N TYR A 129 4.27 8.93 8.99
CA TYR A 129 3.56 8.04 9.91
C TYR A 129 3.45 8.63 11.31
N LYS A 130 4.48 9.29 11.82
CA LYS A 130 4.41 9.96 13.12
C LYS A 130 3.34 11.05 13.15
N LYS A 131 3.24 11.85 12.09
CA LYS A 131 2.20 12.88 11.98
C LYS A 131 0.80 12.27 11.95
N SER A 132 0.66 11.07 11.42
CA SER A 132 -0.62 10.37 11.36
C SER A 132 -1.02 9.74 12.71
N GLY A 133 -0.17 9.80 13.72
CA GLY A 133 -0.44 9.23 15.05
C GLY A 133 0.07 7.80 15.23
N ALA A 134 0.88 7.30 14.32
CA ALA A 134 1.44 5.95 14.44
C ALA A 134 2.51 5.89 15.55
N THR A 135 2.66 4.71 16.14
CA THR A 135 3.68 4.44 17.16
C THR A 135 4.62 3.33 16.69
N VAL A 136 5.86 3.41 17.15
CA VAL A 136 6.84 2.35 16.91
C VAL A 136 6.58 1.21 17.89
N LEU A 137 6.57 0.00 17.40
CA LEU A 137 6.43 -1.19 18.23
C LEU A 137 7.78 -1.70 18.71
#